data_66eade8a40e4e79a19ad718103aa716a
#
_entry.id   66eade8a40e4e79a19ad718103aa716a
#
_cell.length_a   1.000
_cell.length_b   1.000
_cell.length_c   1.000
_cell.angle_alpha   90.00
_cell.angle_beta   90.00
_cell.angle_gamma   90.00
#
_symmetry.space_group_name_H-M   'P 1'
#
loop_
_entity.id
_entity.type
_entity.pdbx_description
1 polymer ?
#
loop_
_entity_poly.entity_id
_entity_poly.type
_entity_poly.pdbx_seq_one_letter_code
_entity_poly.pdbx_strand_id
1 'polypeptide(L)'
;MAVYADEKQRTFTLQTKNTTYQMKVDAYGMLLHTYYGEKTDNSDLSYRIPPDDRGFSGYAYEASCADDRLSSDLAPQEYSCFGTGDYRISALRVRNENGSQAVTLCYAGYELSRGKYSIPGLPAVYADETEAETLGILLRDPESGLEVLLQYGVLEELDIITRAVKVVNRTMGKVVLLKAASMCLDWLSGDYEWLTFYGKHAMERTLQRTPIAHGISAIGSVRGASSHHYNPFAVVCEKDTNETKGLCYGVSFVYSGEFLMETEKDQIDQTRLICGIPVSYTH
;
A
#
# COMPACT_ATOMS: atom_id res chain seq x y z
N MET A 1 4.69 21.34 9.08
CA MET A 1 5.10 19.97 9.45
C MET A 1 4.06 19.05 8.85
N ALA A 2 4.46 18.31 7.87
CA ALA A 2 3.55 17.45 7.11
C ALA A 2 3.43 16.03 7.69
N VAL A 3 4.36 15.64 8.58
CA VAL A 3 4.39 14.33 9.21
C VAL A 3 4.29 14.45 10.73
N TYR A 4 3.32 13.76 11.31
CA TYR A 4 3.07 13.70 12.75
C TYR A 4 3.13 12.26 13.23
N ALA A 5 3.92 11.99 14.26
CA ALA A 5 4.00 10.70 14.92
C ALA A 5 3.57 10.86 16.39
N ASP A 6 2.51 10.15 16.79
CA ASP A 6 2.08 10.06 18.18
C ASP A 6 2.51 8.71 18.76
N GLU A 7 3.55 8.70 19.59
CA GLU A 7 4.08 7.48 20.19
C GLU A 7 3.12 6.82 21.20
N LYS A 8 2.26 7.61 21.85
CA LYS A 8 1.31 7.08 22.84
C LYS A 8 0.16 6.36 22.18
N GLN A 9 -0.37 6.94 21.11
CA GLN A 9 -1.45 6.35 20.32
C GLN A 9 -0.92 5.40 19.25
N ARG A 10 0.40 5.44 18.99
CA ARG A 10 1.08 4.68 17.93
C ARG A 10 0.49 4.98 16.55
N THR A 11 0.16 6.27 16.30
CA THR A 11 -0.38 6.75 15.03
C THR A 11 0.63 7.55 14.25
N PHE A 12 0.59 7.44 12.93
CA PHE A 12 1.38 8.21 11.99
C PHE A 12 0.42 8.92 11.04
N THR A 13 0.45 10.25 11.06
CA THR A 13 -0.41 11.08 10.22
C THR A 13 0.43 11.89 9.25
N LEU A 14 0.16 11.71 7.97
CA LEU A 14 0.75 12.48 6.88
C LEU A 14 -0.28 13.49 6.40
N GLN A 15 0.06 14.75 6.41
CA GLN A 15 -0.83 15.82 5.97
C GLN A 15 -0.23 16.56 4.79
N THR A 16 -1.03 16.68 3.75
CA THR A 16 -0.77 17.60 2.66
C THR A 16 -1.63 18.85 2.85
N LYS A 17 -1.66 19.73 1.86
CA LYS A 17 -2.46 20.94 1.89
C LYS A 17 -3.95 20.63 2.11
N ASN A 18 -4.48 19.65 1.39
CA ASN A 18 -5.91 19.33 1.37
C ASN A 18 -6.23 17.91 1.84
N THR A 19 -5.24 17.05 2.11
CA THR A 19 -5.50 15.65 2.45
C THR A 19 -4.83 15.21 3.74
N THR A 20 -5.37 14.17 4.35
CA THR A 20 -4.79 13.42 5.47
C THR A 20 -4.68 11.95 5.09
N TYR A 21 -3.52 11.38 5.36
CA TYR A 21 -3.25 9.94 5.28
C TYR A 21 -2.83 9.47 6.67
N GLN A 22 -3.51 8.47 7.24
CA GLN A 22 -3.20 8.04 8.59
C GLN A 22 -3.03 6.53 8.68
N MET A 23 -2.05 6.13 9.47
CA MET A 23 -1.74 4.75 9.83
C MET A 23 -1.69 4.60 11.34
N LYS A 24 -1.95 3.39 11.83
CA LYS A 24 -1.84 3.03 13.24
C LYS A 24 -1.22 1.67 13.43
N VAL A 25 -0.37 1.56 14.43
CA VAL A 25 0.10 0.26 14.92
C VAL A 25 -0.88 -0.24 15.98
N ASP A 26 -1.46 -1.41 15.77
CA ASP A 26 -2.40 -2.01 16.70
C ASP A 26 -1.71 -2.59 17.96
N ALA A 27 -2.49 -3.21 18.85
CA ALA A 27 -2.00 -3.82 20.08
C ALA A 27 -1.01 -4.97 19.85
N TYR A 28 -1.06 -5.61 18.69
CA TYR A 28 -0.26 -6.77 18.32
C TYR A 28 0.91 -6.45 17.39
N GLY A 29 1.12 -5.17 17.11
CA GLY A 29 2.23 -4.70 16.28
C GLY A 29 1.96 -4.65 14.78
N MET A 30 0.73 -4.90 14.35
CA MET A 30 0.36 -4.79 12.94
C MET A 30 0.17 -3.31 12.54
N LEU A 31 0.73 -2.92 11.41
CA LEU A 31 0.54 -1.58 10.86
C LEU A 31 -0.70 -1.55 9.97
N LEU A 32 -1.70 -0.80 10.39
CA LEU A 32 -2.99 -0.68 9.73
C LEU A 32 -3.13 0.68 9.04
N HIS A 33 -3.77 0.70 7.88
CA HIS A 33 -4.24 1.91 7.22
C HIS A 33 -5.57 2.34 7.83
N THR A 34 -5.66 3.56 8.33
CA THR A 34 -6.88 4.03 9.01
C THR A 34 -7.69 5.02 8.18
N TYR A 35 -7.00 5.83 7.39
CA TYR A 35 -7.66 6.89 6.62
C TYR A 35 -6.80 7.41 5.47
N TYR A 36 -7.42 7.70 4.35
CA TYR A 36 -6.92 8.59 3.30
C TYR A 36 -8.09 9.35 2.69
N GLY A 37 -8.03 10.66 2.71
CA GLY A 37 -9.12 11.51 2.23
C GLY A 37 -8.90 12.99 2.51
N GLU A 38 -9.98 13.76 2.60
CA GLU A 38 -9.95 15.18 2.92
C GLU A 38 -9.20 15.45 4.23
N LYS A 39 -8.58 16.63 4.31
CA LYS A 39 -7.78 17.03 5.47
C LYS A 39 -8.60 17.02 6.76
N THR A 40 -8.09 16.29 7.75
CA THR A 40 -8.64 16.22 9.11
C THR A 40 -7.62 16.78 10.11
N ASP A 41 -7.96 16.79 11.38
CA ASP A 41 -7.00 16.97 12.46
C ASP A 41 -6.13 15.70 12.65
N ASN A 42 -5.22 15.72 13.65
CA ASN A 42 -4.35 14.59 13.95
C ASN A 42 -4.95 13.58 14.94
N SER A 43 -6.28 13.60 15.16
CA SER A 43 -6.94 12.65 16.04
C SER A 43 -6.83 11.22 15.50
N ASP A 44 -6.90 10.24 16.39
CA ASP A 44 -6.87 8.83 16.04
C ASP A 44 -8.17 8.42 15.32
N LEU A 45 -8.05 8.04 14.06
CA LEU A 45 -9.16 7.63 13.20
C LEU A 45 -9.37 6.11 13.16
N SER A 46 -8.67 5.35 13.99
CA SER A 46 -8.76 3.88 14.00
C SER A 46 -10.13 3.34 14.40
N TYR A 47 -10.99 4.14 15.03
CA TYR A 47 -12.39 3.80 15.29
C TYR A 47 -13.19 3.47 14.02
N ARG A 48 -12.70 3.84 12.86
CA ARG A 48 -13.30 3.53 11.55
C ARG A 48 -13.13 2.06 11.15
N ILE A 49 -12.19 1.34 11.77
CA ILE A 49 -11.97 -0.08 11.50
C ILE A 49 -12.96 -0.88 12.35
N PRO A 50 -14.01 -1.46 11.75
CA PRO A 50 -14.98 -2.23 12.52
C PRO A 50 -14.35 -3.54 12.98
N PRO A 51 -14.53 -3.94 14.26
CA PRO A 51 -14.27 -5.30 14.66
C PRO A 51 -15.35 -6.22 14.07
N ASP A 52 -14.95 -7.32 13.47
CA ASP A 52 -15.90 -8.31 12.94
C ASP A 52 -15.39 -9.73 13.21
N ASP A 53 -16.26 -10.58 13.73
CA ASP A 53 -15.97 -12.00 13.96
C ASP A 53 -16.08 -12.76 12.63
N ARG A 54 -14.97 -13.31 12.19
CA ARG A 54 -14.89 -14.13 10.99
C ARG A 54 -14.53 -15.59 11.28
N GLY A 55 -14.52 -16.00 12.52
CA GLY A 55 -14.44 -17.40 12.99
C GLY A 55 -13.34 -18.31 12.43
N PHE A 56 -12.82 -18.05 11.23
CA PHE A 56 -11.83 -18.88 10.53
C PHE A 56 -10.66 -18.11 9.95
N SER A 57 -10.63 -16.79 10.08
CA SER A 57 -9.51 -16.04 9.53
C SER A 57 -8.42 -15.86 10.58
N GLY A 58 -7.19 -16.15 10.16
CA GLY A 58 -6.02 -16.02 11.02
C GLY A 58 -5.70 -14.56 11.33
N TYR A 59 -5.16 -14.36 12.52
CA TYR A 59 -4.44 -13.17 12.93
C TYR A 59 -3.18 -13.64 13.65
N ALA A 60 -2.37 -12.72 14.20
CA ALA A 60 -1.30 -13.15 15.10
C ALA A 60 -1.91 -14.05 16.19
N TYR A 61 -1.24 -15.16 16.52
CA TYR A 61 -1.78 -16.19 17.41
C TYR A 61 -2.29 -15.63 18.75
N GLU A 62 -1.51 -14.73 19.35
CA GLU A 62 -1.89 -14.06 20.60
C GLU A 62 -3.16 -13.23 20.47
N ALA A 63 -3.35 -12.58 19.31
CA ALA A 63 -4.53 -11.80 19.03
C ALA A 63 -5.77 -12.67 18.86
N SER A 64 -5.67 -13.77 18.13
CA SER A 64 -6.78 -14.71 17.92
C SER A 64 -7.22 -15.42 19.22
N CYS A 65 -6.31 -15.55 20.18
CA CYS A 65 -6.64 -16.06 21.51
C CYS A 65 -7.29 -15.03 22.43
N ALA A 66 -7.00 -13.73 22.20
CA ALA A 66 -7.50 -12.64 23.03
C ALA A 66 -8.83 -12.06 22.54
N ASP A 67 -9.02 -11.97 21.23
CA ASP A 67 -10.23 -11.43 20.61
C ASP A 67 -10.46 -12.12 19.25
N ASP A 68 -11.50 -12.93 19.14
CA ASP A 68 -11.90 -13.64 17.94
C ASP A 68 -12.49 -12.74 16.82
N ARG A 69 -12.77 -11.45 17.16
CA ARG A 69 -13.21 -10.43 16.20
C ARG A 69 -12.05 -9.81 15.41
N LEU A 70 -10.81 -10.17 15.72
CA LEU A 70 -9.64 -9.73 14.97
C LEU A 70 -9.34 -10.70 13.83
N SER A 71 -9.26 -10.17 12.63
CA SER A 71 -9.01 -10.94 11.42
C SER A 71 -8.10 -10.19 10.46
N SER A 72 -7.02 -10.84 10.02
CA SER A 72 -6.14 -10.28 8.98
C SER A 72 -6.87 -10.08 7.65
N ASP A 73 -7.89 -10.88 7.38
CA ASP A 73 -8.71 -10.82 6.16
C ASP A 73 -9.62 -9.60 6.10
N LEU A 74 -9.87 -8.96 7.25
CA LEU A 74 -10.68 -7.76 7.36
C LEU A 74 -9.85 -6.51 7.64
N ALA A 75 -8.69 -6.68 8.27
CA ALA A 75 -7.86 -5.57 8.67
C ALA A 75 -7.31 -4.82 7.45
N PRO A 76 -7.46 -3.49 7.39
CA PRO A 76 -6.88 -2.68 6.33
C PRO A 76 -5.36 -2.56 6.54
N GLN A 77 -4.61 -3.54 6.08
CA GLN A 77 -3.17 -3.57 6.27
C GLN A 77 -2.48 -2.52 5.41
N GLU A 78 -1.60 -1.74 6.02
CA GLU A 78 -0.79 -0.76 5.29
C GLU A 78 0.17 -1.42 4.29
N TYR A 79 0.66 -2.62 4.62
CA TYR A 79 1.49 -3.43 3.73
C TYR A 79 1.21 -4.91 3.94
N SER A 80 0.34 -5.46 3.12
CA SER A 80 -0.15 -6.83 3.27
C SER A 80 0.89 -7.88 2.84
N CYS A 81 0.92 -9.00 3.58
CA CYS A 81 1.80 -10.12 3.31
C CYS A 81 1.02 -11.40 3.05
N PHE A 82 1.56 -12.27 2.20
CA PHE A 82 1.01 -13.59 2.00
C PHE A 82 1.29 -14.51 3.20
N GLY A 83 0.31 -15.33 3.56
CA GLY A 83 0.49 -16.39 4.56
C GLY A 83 0.19 -16.00 6.02
N THR A 84 -0.43 -14.83 6.23
CA THR A 84 -0.81 -14.32 7.56
C THR A 84 -2.31 -14.35 7.85
N GLY A 85 -3.08 -15.09 7.06
CA GLY A 85 -4.54 -15.13 7.19
C GLY A 85 -5.27 -14.02 6.41
N ASP A 86 -4.58 -13.14 5.73
CA ASP A 86 -5.15 -12.26 4.70
C ASP A 86 -5.13 -13.00 3.36
N TYR A 87 -6.29 -13.30 2.83
CA TYR A 87 -6.47 -14.06 1.58
C TYR A 87 -6.65 -13.18 0.34
N ARG A 88 -6.72 -11.86 0.53
CA ARG A 88 -6.75 -10.87 -0.56
C ARG A 88 -5.38 -10.77 -1.24
N ILE A 89 -5.33 -10.06 -2.37
CA ILE A 89 -4.06 -9.77 -3.04
C ILE A 89 -3.05 -9.19 -2.04
N SER A 90 -1.83 -9.72 -2.04
CA SER A 90 -0.76 -9.30 -1.11
C SER A 90 0.26 -8.39 -1.78
N ALA A 91 0.77 -7.41 -1.03
CA ALA A 91 1.85 -6.53 -1.47
C ALA A 91 3.21 -7.23 -1.43
N LEU A 92 3.44 -8.09 -0.44
CA LEU A 92 4.66 -8.89 -0.32
C LEU A 92 4.34 -10.38 -0.40
N ARG A 93 5.11 -11.08 -1.24
CA ARG A 93 5.13 -12.54 -1.28
C ARG A 93 6.57 -13.01 -1.40
N VAL A 94 6.97 -13.88 -0.49
CA VAL A 94 8.31 -14.45 -0.47
C VAL A 94 8.26 -15.97 -0.40
N ARG A 95 9.40 -16.60 -0.66
CA ARG A 95 9.64 -17.99 -0.34
C ARG A 95 10.95 -18.09 0.44
N ASN A 96 10.84 -18.49 1.69
CA ASN A 96 11.96 -18.74 2.58
C ASN A 96 12.74 -20.00 2.15
N GLU A 97 13.94 -20.18 2.67
CA GLU A 97 14.81 -21.31 2.34
C GLU A 97 14.18 -22.68 2.62
N ASN A 98 13.37 -22.78 3.67
CA ASN A 98 12.61 -23.98 4.02
C ASN A 98 11.35 -24.22 3.17
N GLY A 99 11.09 -23.38 2.16
CA GLY A 99 9.92 -23.44 1.29
C GLY A 99 8.67 -22.73 1.82
N SER A 100 8.64 -22.28 3.07
CA SER A 100 7.54 -21.48 3.64
C SER A 100 7.38 -20.16 2.91
N GLN A 101 6.14 -19.71 2.76
CA GLN A 101 5.80 -18.39 2.21
C GLN A 101 5.18 -17.46 3.26
N ALA A 102 5.00 -17.93 4.48
CA ALA A 102 4.44 -17.11 5.56
C ALA A 102 5.44 -16.04 6.01
N VAL A 103 4.95 -14.81 6.15
CA VAL A 103 5.68 -13.66 6.70
C VAL A 103 4.69 -12.83 7.50
N THR A 104 5.02 -12.55 8.76
CA THR A 104 4.22 -11.69 9.64
C THR A 104 5.01 -10.42 9.93
N LEU A 105 4.72 -9.34 9.21
CA LEU A 105 5.42 -8.07 9.41
C LEU A 105 4.83 -7.32 10.60
N CYS A 106 5.64 -7.18 11.65
CA CYS A 106 5.32 -6.38 12.83
C CYS A 106 6.12 -5.08 12.83
N TYR A 107 5.53 -4.02 13.35
CA TYR A 107 6.19 -2.73 13.54
C TYR A 107 7.45 -2.86 14.41
N ALA A 108 8.57 -2.32 13.93
CA ALA A 108 9.86 -2.37 14.62
C ALA A 108 10.45 -0.98 14.93
N GLY A 109 9.88 0.09 14.39
CA GLY A 109 10.34 1.45 14.64
C GLY A 109 10.04 2.39 13.47
N TYR A 110 10.36 3.66 13.65
CA TYR A 110 10.23 4.67 12.62
C TYR A 110 11.36 5.70 12.68
N GLU A 111 11.53 6.44 11.60
CA GLU A 111 12.41 7.59 11.51
C GLU A 111 11.75 8.72 10.71
N LEU A 112 12.10 9.96 11.08
CA LEU A 112 11.67 11.16 10.38
C LEU A 112 12.88 11.91 9.85
N SER A 113 12.77 12.42 8.63
CA SER A 113 13.81 13.26 8.03
C SER A 113 13.21 14.37 7.18
N ARG A 114 13.97 15.45 6.99
CA ARG A 114 13.63 16.52 6.04
C ARG A 114 14.04 16.10 4.63
N GLY A 115 13.34 16.64 3.65
CA GLY A 115 13.52 16.30 2.25
C GLY A 115 12.88 14.96 1.89
N LYS A 116 12.89 14.66 0.61
CA LYS A 116 12.37 13.38 0.11
C LYS A 116 13.49 12.33 0.09
N TYR A 117 13.17 11.11 0.52
CA TYR A 117 14.09 9.98 0.42
C TYR A 117 14.55 9.72 -1.02
N SER A 118 15.75 9.16 -1.18
CA SER A 118 16.30 8.74 -2.48
C SER A 118 16.20 7.22 -2.65
N ILE A 119 16.12 6.79 -3.92
CA ILE A 119 16.15 5.39 -4.30
C ILE A 119 17.33 5.20 -5.26
N PRO A 120 18.49 4.80 -4.77
CA PRO A 120 19.68 4.67 -5.61
C PRO A 120 19.46 3.75 -6.82
N GLY A 121 19.79 4.22 -8.01
CA GLY A 121 19.67 3.45 -9.26
C GLY A 121 18.27 3.37 -9.86
N LEU A 122 17.27 3.98 -9.26
CA LEU A 122 15.91 4.04 -9.78
C LEU A 122 15.44 5.49 -9.99
N PRO A 123 14.53 5.74 -10.94
CA PRO A 123 13.93 7.05 -11.08
C PRO A 123 13.10 7.40 -9.83
N ALA A 124 13.12 8.66 -9.45
CA ALA A 124 12.41 9.15 -8.29
C ALA A 124 11.93 10.59 -8.51
N VAL A 125 10.85 10.94 -7.83
CA VAL A 125 10.46 12.33 -7.66
C VAL A 125 11.51 13.00 -6.79
N TYR A 126 11.92 14.19 -7.16
CA TYR A 126 12.86 15.01 -6.40
C TYR A 126 12.10 16.06 -5.59
N ALA A 127 12.53 16.29 -4.35
CA ALA A 127 12.17 17.41 -3.53
C ALA A 127 13.26 17.63 -2.47
N ASP A 128 13.55 18.87 -2.17
CA ASP A 128 14.58 19.25 -1.20
C ASP A 128 14.05 19.26 0.25
N GLU A 129 14.91 19.67 1.18
CA GLU A 129 14.61 19.73 2.61
C GLU A 129 13.50 20.73 2.99
N THR A 130 13.20 21.68 2.10
CA THR A 130 12.17 22.70 2.32
C THR A 130 10.82 22.34 1.71
N GLU A 131 10.82 21.39 0.77
CA GLU A 131 9.65 21.01 -0.03
C GLU A 131 8.96 19.73 0.45
N ALA A 132 9.69 18.89 1.18
CA ALA A 132 9.18 17.60 1.62
C ALA A 132 9.68 17.17 3.00
N GLU A 133 8.91 16.29 3.62
CA GLU A 133 9.29 15.52 4.81
C GLU A 133 9.18 14.02 4.50
N THR A 134 10.06 13.22 5.05
CA THR A 134 10.06 11.76 4.90
C THR A 134 9.78 11.06 6.21
N LEU A 135 8.84 10.10 6.17
CA LEU A 135 8.62 9.09 7.19
C LEU A 135 9.14 7.75 6.69
N GLY A 136 10.02 7.11 7.44
CA GLY A 136 10.40 5.71 7.29
C GLY A 136 9.76 4.86 8.39
N ILE A 137 9.05 3.79 8.04
CA ILE A 137 8.51 2.82 9.02
C ILE A 137 9.18 1.48 8.76
N LEU A 138 9.87 0.97 9.78
CA LEU A 138 10.49 -0.35 9.74
C LEU A 138 9.49 -1.40 10.24
N LEU A 139 9.26 -2.40 9.40
CA LEU A 139 8.54 -3.62 9.76
C LEU A 139 9.53 -4.79 9.77
N ARG A 140 9.31 -5.75 10.67
CA ARG A 140 10.15 -6.94 10.77
C ARG A 140 9.28 -8.17 11.02
N ASP A 141 9.60 -9.25 10.34
CA ASP A 141 9.10 -10.56 10.69
C ASP A 141 9.89 -11.11 11.89
N PRO A 142 9.26 -11.32 13.05
CA PRO A 142 9.98 -11.73 14.27
C PRO A 142 10.57 -13.14 14.15
N GLU A 143 10.01 -14.02 13.31
CA GLU A 143 10.49 -15.39 13.17
C GLU A 143 11.65 -15.51 12.20
N SER A 144 11.54 -14.96 11.01
CA SER A 144 12.58 -15.08 9.99
C SER A 144 13.65 -13.99 10.08
N GLY A 145 13.31 -12.82 10.60
CA GLY A 145 14.16 -11.64 10.59
C GLY A 145 14.10 -10.84 9.29
N LEU A 146 13.20 -11.17 8.37
CA LEU A 146 12.99 -10.36 7.17
C LEU A 146 12.54 -8.94 7.56
N GLU A 147 13.17 -7.93 6.98
CA GLU A 147 12.82 -6.53 7.22
C GLU A 147 12.24 -5.87 5.98
N VAL A 148 11.27 -4.99 6.22
CA VAL A 148 10.67 -4.14 5.19
C VAL A 148 10.65 -2.70 5.69
N LEU A 149 11.30 -1.80 4.97
CA LEU A 149 11.24 -0.36 5.23
C LEU A 149 10.23 0.26 4.26
N LEU A 150 9.16 0.79 4.83
CA LEU A 150 8.18 1.59 4.10
C LEU A 150 8.61 3.06 4.16
N GLN A 151 8.73 3.71 3.01
CA GLN A 151 9.14 5.10 2.90
C GLN A 151 8.02 5.95 2.31
N TYR A 152 7.72 7.06 2.99
CA TYR A 152 6.71 8.03 2.57
C TYR A 152 7.36 9.40 2.47
N GLY A 153 7.34 10.01 1.31
CA GLY A 153 7.75 11.40 1.11
C GLY A 153 6.52 12.27 0.92
N VAL A 154 6.31 13.22 1.81
CA VAL A 154 5.13 14.10 1.80
C VAL A 154 5.52 15.44 1.20
N LEU A 155 4.94 15.79 0.06
CA LEU A 155 5.07 17.09 -0.61
C LEU A 155 3.79 17.90 -0.31
N GLU A 156 3.81 18.62 0.80
CA GLU A 156 2.63 19.24 1.42
C GLU A 156 1.86 20.13 0.43
N GLU A 157 2.54 21.05 -0.24
CA GLU A 157 1.93 22.04 -1.12
C GLU A 157 1.38 21.46 -2.44
N LEU A 158 1.81 20.26 -2.82
CA LEU A 158 1.43 19.62 -4.06
C LEU A 158 0.33 18.56 -3.89
N ASP A 159 -0.11 18.29 -2.66
CA ASP A 159 -1.03 17.18 -2.34
C ASP A 159 -0.49 15.81 -2.82
N ILE A 160 0.82 15.60 -2.73
CA ILE A 160 1.48 14.38 -3.17
C ILE A 160 2.12 13.64 -2.01
N ILE A 161 1.86 12.34 -1.91
CA ILE A 161 2.55 11.40 -1.05
C ILE A 161 3.27 10.38 -1.94
N THR A 162 4.60 10.37 -1.90
CA THR A 162 5.40 9.36 -2.60
C THR A 162 5.60 8.16 -1.71
N ARG A 163 5.62 6.95 -2.30
CA ARG A 163 5.82 5.69 -1.57
C ARG A 163 6.92 4.86 -2.21
N ALA A 164 7.75 4.26 -1.39
CA ALA A 164 8.72 3.24 -1.81
C ALA A 164 8.88 2.18 -0.72
N VAL A 165 9.32 1.01 -1.13
CA VAL A 165 9.53 -0.13 -0.24
C VAL A 165 10.93 -0.67 -0.46
N LYS A 166 11.65 -0.93 0.65
CA LYS A 166 12.94 -1.63 0.64
C LYS A 166 12.82 -2.91 1.45
N VAL A 167 13.01 -4.04 0.79
CA VAL A 167 13.06 -5.35 1.47
C VAL A 167 14.51 -5.70 1.77
N VAL A 168 14.80 -6.05 3.02
CA VAL A 168 16.14 -6.38 3.49
C VAL A 168 16.13 -7.79 4.08
N ASN A 169 16.94 -8.66 3.49
CA ASN A 169 17.12 -10.00 4.04
C ASN A 169 18.09 -9.95 5.24
N ARG A 170 17.55 -10.04 6.46
CA ARG A 170 18.29 -10.25 7.70
C ARG A 170 18.16 -11.67 8.23
N THR A 171 17.54 -12.55 7.42
CA THR A 171 17.40 -13.97 7.79
C THR A 171 18.75 -14.68 7.72
N MET A 172 18.82 -15.88 8.30
CA MET A 172 20.02 -16.70 8.22
C MET A 172 20.18 -17.44 6.88
N GLY A 173 19.16 -17.40 6.03
CA GLY A 173 19.10 -18.16 4.80
C GLY A 173 18.71 -17.35 3.57
N LYS A 174 18.50 -18.05 2.47
CA LYS A 174 18.06 -17.47 1.19
C LYS A 174 16.57 -17.16 1.23
N VAL A 175 16.22 -15.94 0.78
CA VAL A 175 14.82 -15.54 0.55
C VAL A 175 14.64 -15.22 -0.91
N VAL A 176 13.62 -15.80 -1.53
CA VAL A 176 13.21 -15.48 -2.91
C VAL A 176 12.01 -14.54 -2.85
N LEU A 177 12.15 -13.36 -3.43
CA LEU A 177 11.04 -12.45 -3.61
C LEU A 177 10.17 -12.94 -4.77
N LEU A 178 8.90 -13.20 -4.50
CA LEU A 178 7.91 -13.59 -5.50
C LEU A 178 7.02 -12.39 -5.91
N LYS A 179 6.83 -11.44 -4.99
CA LYS A 179 6.14 -10.17 -5.22
C LYS A 179 6.65 -9.15 -4.20
N ALA A 180 6.91 -7.93 -4.65
CA ALA A 180 7.26 -6.80 -3.78
C ALA A 180 6.66 -5.53 -4.38
N ALA A 181 5.45 -5.19 -3.93
CA ALA A 181 4.79 -3.97 -4.36
C ALA A 181 5.38 -2.74 -3.66
N SER A 182 5.27 -1.58 -4.29
CA SER A 182 5.69 -0.31 -3.71
C SER A 182 4.64 0.29 -2.78
N MET A 183 3.37 -0.14 -2.94
CA MET A 183 2.25 0.32 -2.11
C MET A 183 1.14 -0.73 -2.02
N CYS A 184 0.42 -0.66 -0.92
CA CYS A 184 -0.89 -1.26 -0.70
C CYS A 184 -1.79 -0.16 -0.12
N LEU A 185 -3.04 -0.10 -0.53
CA LEU A 185 -4.00 0.87 -0.03
C LEU A 185 -5.38 0.21 0.02
N ASP A 186 -5.99 0.26 1.19
CA ASP A 186 -7.30 -0.34 1.46
C ASP A 186 -8.35 0.75 1.74
N TRP A 187 -9.51 0.64 1.11
CA TRP A 187 -10.72 1.38 1.45
C TRP A 187 -11.70 0.43 2.10
N LEU A 188 -12.15 0.78 3.30
CA LEU A 188 -13.02 -0.07 4.13
C LEU A 188 -14.44 -0.21 3.59
N SER A 189 -14.87 0.73 2.77
CA SER A 189 -16.21 0.73 2.15
C SER A 189 -16.25 1.70 0.98
N GLY A 190 -17.19 1.53 0.10
CA GLY A 190 -17.47 2.44 -1.01
C GLY A 190 -17.61 1.71 -2.34
N ASP A 191 -18.33 2.35 -3.25
CA ASP A 191 -18.41 1.93 -4.64
C ASP A 191 -17.41 2.74 -5.46
N TYR A 192 -16.36 2.06 -5.89
CA TYR A 192 -15.28 2.70 -6.65
C TYR A 192 -15.28 2.24 -8.10
N GLU A 193 -14.80 3.13 -8.93
CA GLU A 193 -14.42 2.88 -10.31
C GLU A 193 -12.94 3.17 -10.47
N TRP A 194 -12.28 2.45 -11.36
CA TRP A 194 -10.93 2.82 -11.72
C TRP A 194 -10.83 3.25 -13.19
N LEU A 195 -10.05 4.31 -13.38
CA LEU A 195 -9.72 4.83 -14.68
C LEU A 195 -8.32 4.38 -15.03
N THR A 196 -8.20 3.72 -16.17
CA THR A 196 -6.92 3.24 -16.69
C THR A 196 -6.75 3.70 -18.14
N PHE A 197 -5.54 3.63 -18.64
CA PHE A 197 -5.21 4.10 -19.96
C PHE A 197 -4.54 2.98 -20.75
N TYR A 198 -5.15 2.62 -21.89
CA TYR A 198 -4.61 1.63 -22.79
C TYR A 198 -4.43 2.23 -24.19
N GLY A 199 -3.78 1.50 -25.08
CA GLY A 199 -3.68 1.96 -26.44
C GLY A 199 -2.79 1.13 -27.35
N LYS A 200 -2.64 1.66 -28.54
CA LYS A 200 -1.78 1.14 -29.59
C LYS A 200 -1.24 2.33 -30.39
N HIS A 201 -0.34 2.07 -31.33
CA HIS A 201 0.17 3.11 -32.22
C HIS A 201 -0.95 3.92 -32.88
N ALA A 202 -0.88 5.23 -32.79
CA ALA A 202 -1.85 6.22 -33.21
C ALA A 202 -3.23 6.18 -32.50
N MET A 203 -3.30 5.45 -31.37
CA MET A 203 -4.45 5.41 -30.45
C MET A 203 -3.95 5.23 -29.02
N GLU A 204 -3.00 6.04 -28.61
CA GLU A 204 -2.41 6.02 -27.29
C GLU A 204 -3.33 6.67 -26.26
N ARG A 205 -3.24 6.22 -25.02
CA ARG A 205 -3.96 6.78 -23.86
C ARG A 205 -5.49 6.83 -24.00
N THR A 206 -6.06 5.79 -24.58
CA THR A 206 -7.51 5.64 -24.57
C THR A 206 -7.96 5.40 -23.13
N LEU A 207 -8.83 6.28 -22.65
CA LEU A 207 -9.40 6.17 -21.30
C LEU A 207 -10.35 4.99 -21.21
N GLN A 208 -10.17 4.16 -20.22
CA GLN A 208 -11.11 3.14 -19.81
C GLN A 208 -11.55 3.43 -18.38
N ARG A 209 -12.86 3.51 -18.15
CA ARG A 209 -13.47 3.65 -16.83
C ARG A 209 -14.28 2.40 -16.54
N THR A 210 -13.95 1.71 -15.44
CA THR A 210 -14.54 0.41 -15.13
C THR A 210 -14.90 0.35 -13.64
N PRO A 211 -16.11 -0.10 -13.27
CA PRO A 211 -16.41 -0.38 -11.88
C PRO A 211 -15.45 -1.41 -11.29
N ILE A 212 -15.00 -1.19 -10.05
CA ILE A 212 -14.26 -2.19 -9.30
C ILE A 212 -15.29 -3.18 -8.75
N ALA A 213 -15.37 -4.33 -9.42
CA ALA A 213 -16.28 -5.42 -9.06
C ALA A 213 -15.59 -6.43 -8.14
N HIS A 214 -16.38 -7.31 -7.51
CA HIS A 214 -15.85 -8.41 -6.69
C HIS A 214 -14.85 -9.27 -7.49
N GLY A 215 -13.76 -9.62 -6.85
CA GLY A 215 -12.62 -10.30 -7.44
C GLY A 215 -11.50 -9.37 -7.86
N ILE A 216 -10.58 -9.86 -8.65
CA ILE A 216 -9.33 -9.17 -9.00
C ILE A 216 -9.39 -8.62 -10.41
N SER A 217 -8.99 -7.35 -10.56
CA SER A 217 -8.73 -6.71 -11.84
C SER A 217 -7.31 -6.18 -11.89
N ALA A 218 -6.64 -6.29 -13.04
CA ALA A 218 -5.24 -5.92 -13.15
C ALA A 218 -4.92 -5.24 -14.49
N ILE A 219 -3.97 -4.30 -14.45
CA ILE A 219 -3.24 -3.79 -15.61
C ILE A 219 -1.75 -3.91 -15.37
N GLY A 220 -0.97 -4.06 -16.42
CA GLY A 220 0.48 -4.15 -16.27
C GLY A 220 1.22 -4.35 -17.57
N SER A 221 2.54 -4.41 -17.46
CA SER A 221 3.43 -4.73 -18.56
C SER A 221 4.57 -5.62 -18.08
N VAL A 222 4.82 -6.68 -18.82
CA VAL A 222 5.96 -7.61 -18.62
C VAL A 222 6.88 -7.59 -19.84
N ARG A 223 6.95 -6.44 -20.53
CA ARG A 223 7.70 -6.25 -21.79
C ARG A 223 9.09 -5.64 -21.60
N GLY A 224 9.53 -5.51 -20.34
CA GLY A 224 10.74 -4.74 -20.01
C GLY A 224 10.52 -3.21 -20.08
N ALA A 225 9.34 -2.77 -20.46
CA ALA A 225 8.95 -1.36 -20.51
C ALA A 225 7.45 -1.19 -20.25
N SER A 226 7.09 -0.11 -19.57
CA SER A 226 5.71 0.40 -19.56
C SER A 226 5.45 1.03 -20.93
N SER A 227 4.68 0.38 -21.75
CA SER A 227 4.45 0.84 -23.14
C SER A 227 3.12 1.57 -23.27
N HIS A 228 2.81 2.03 -24.49
CA HIS A 228 1.50 2.60 -24.82
C HIS A 228 0.34 1.60 -24.69
N HIS A 229 0.59 0.29 -24.53
CA HIS A 229 -0.47 -0.69 -24.29
C HIS A 229 -1.20 -0.45 -23.00
N TYR A 230 -0.44 -0.18 -21.91
CA TYR A 230 -0.98 0.26 -20.62
C TYR A 230 -0.03 1.28 -20.01
N ASN A 231 -0.59 2.41 -19.59
CA ASN A 231 0.19 3.42 -18.89
C ASN A 231 0.34 3.02 -17.41
N PRO A 232 1.50 3.28 -16.77
CA PRO A 232 1.73 3.01 -15.35
C PRO A 232 1.06 4.09 -14.47
N PHE A 233 -0.21 4.34 -14.74
CA PHE A 233 -1.04 5.33 -14.07
C PHE A 233 -2.48 4.86 -14.01
N ALA A 234 -3.09 5.04 -12.85
CA ALA A 234 -4.51 4.76 -12.65
C ALA A 234 -5.13 5.81 -11.71
N VAL A 235 -6.43 5.98 -11.80
CA VAL A 235 -7.20 6.77 -10.84
C VAL A 235 -8.30 5.88 -10.26
N VAL A 236 -8.35 5.77 -8.94
CA VAL A 236 -9.50 5.21 -8.24
C VAL A 236 -10.40 6.37 -7.84
N CYS A 237 -11.66 6.32 -8.19
CA CYS A 237 -12.60 7.38 -7.86
C CYS A 237 -13.93 6.80 -7.35
N GLU A 238 -14.63 7.58 -6.55
CA GLU A 238 -15.99 7.23 -6.17
C GLU A 238 -16.89 7.16 -7.40
N LYS A 239 -17.90 6.30 -7.33
CA LYS A 239 -18.93 6.23 -8.35
C LYS A 239 -19.54 7.61 -8.61
N ASP A 240 -19.86 7.90 -9.85
CA ASP A 240 -20.42 9.17 -10.30
C ASP A 240 -19.49 10.40 -10.17
N THR A 241 -18.21 10.20 -9.85
CA THR A 241 -17.19 11.25 -9.90
C THR A 241 -17.01 11.76 -11.34
N ASN A 242 -16.89 13.07 -11.47
CA ASN A 242 -16.63 13.75 -12.74
C ASN A 242 -15.69 14.95 -12.53
N GLU A 243 -15.50 15.78 -13.56
CA GLU A 243 -14.56 16.91 -13.52
C GLU A 243 -14.92 18.00 -12.50
N THR A 244 -16.11 17.96 -11.90
CA THR A 244 -16.61 19.00 -11.01
C THR A 244 -16.94 18.51 -9.59
N LYS A 245 -17.00 17.20 -9.37
CA LYS A 245 -17.38 16.63 -8.07
C LYS A 245 -16.81 15.21 -7.85
N GLY A 246 -16.70 14.82 -6.60
CA GLY A 246 -16.29 13.50 -6.13
C GLY A 246 -14.82 13.44 -5.77
N LEU A 247 -14.44 12.35 -5.08
CA LEU A 247 -13.08 12.08 -4.67
C LEU A 247 -12.35 11.20 -5.69
N CYS A 248 -11.11 11.53 -5.96
CA CYS A 248 -10.22 10.80 -6.84
C CYS A 248 -8.87 10.57 -6.17
N TYR A 249 -8.34 9.36 -6.33
CA TYR A 249 -7.02 8.96 -5.86
C TYR A 249 -6.17 8.59 -7.08
N GLY A 250 -5.30 9.51 -7.50
CA GLY A 250 -4.38 9.25 -8.61
C GLY A 250 -3.16 8.47 -8.14
N VAL A 251 -2.81 7.40 -8.84
CA VAL A 251 -1.62 6.60 -8.58
C VAL A 251 -0.75 6.56 -9.81
N SER A 252 0.46 7.10 -9.70
CA SER A 252 1.47 7.09 -10.76
C SER A 252 2.67 6.26 -10.34
N PHE A 253 3.00 5.22 -11.11
CA PHE A 253 4.18 4.42 -10.88
C PHE A 253 5.39 5.06 -11.59
N VAL A 254 6.30 5.63 -10.80
CA VAL A 254 7.47 6.38 -11.31
C VAL A 254 8.58 5.41 -11.73
N TYR A 255 8.28 4.55 -12.69
CA TYR A 255 9.23 3.63 -13.29
C TYR A 255 8.79 3.28 -14.72
N SER A 256 9.72 3.27 -15.65
CA SER A 256 9.42 3.04 -17.06
C SER A 256 9.59 1.58 -17.50
N GLY A 257 9.91 0.69 -16.58
CA GLY A 257 10.04 -0.74 -16.82
C GLY A 257 8.74 -1.51 -16.66
N GLU A 258 8.86 -2.74 -16.19
CA GLU A 258 7.71 -3.59 -15.90
C GLU A 258 6.92 -3.04 -14.71
N PHE A 259 5.61 -3.16 -14.77
CA PHE A 259 4.74 -2.76 -13.67
C PHE A 259 3.50 -3.63 -13.57
N LEU A 260 2.91 -3.63 -12.40
CA LEU A 260 1.64 -4.27 -12.11
C LEU A 260 0.83 -3.36 -11.17
N MET A 261 -0.41 -3.09 -11.56
CA MET A 261 -1.43 -2.49 -10.70
C MET A 261 -2.61 -3.45 -10.62
N GLU A 262 -3.01 -3.78 -9.40
CA GLU A 262 -4.11 -4.71 -9.14
C GLU A 262 -5.10 -4.06 -8.20
N THR A 263 -6.39 -4.24 -8.48
CA THR A 263 -7.48 -3.93 -7.56
C THR A 263 -8.23 -5.20 -7.22
N GLU A 264 -8.65 -5.32 -5.97
CA GLU A 264 -9.55 -6.38 -5.51
C GLU A 264 -10.68 -5.77 -4.69
N LYS A 265 -11.91 -6.14 -5.01
CA LYS A 265 -13.05 -5.93 -4.12
C LYS A 265 -13.38 -7.26 -3.47
N ASP A 266 -13.30 -7.31 -2.15
CA ASP A 266 -13.54 -8.53 -1.38
C ASP A 266 -15.03 -8.79 -1.12
N GLN A 267 -15.33 -9.88 -0.40
CA GLN A 267 -16.70 -10.33 -0.11
C GLN A 267 -17.49 -9.41 0.84
N ILE A 268 -16.83 -8.43 1.47
CA ILE A 268 -17.45 -7.46 2.38
C ILE A 268 -17.38 -6.03 1.86
N ASP A 269 -17.18 -5.89 0.55
CA ASP A 269 -17.11 -4.61 -0.16
C ASP A 269 -15.91 -3.71 0.19
N GLN A 270 -14.86 -4.25 0.80
CA GLN A 270 -13.59 -3.53 0.91
C GLN A 270 -12.86 -3.56 -0.43
N THR A 271 -12.19 -2.48 -0.73
CA THR A 271 -11.40 -2.35 -1.97
C THR A 271 -9.93 -2.21 -1.62
N ARG A 272 -9.09 -3.05 -2.23
CA ARG A 272 -7.63 -2.97 -2.14
C ARG A 272 -7.03 -2.57 -3.48
N LEU A 273 -6.03 -1.68 -3.46
CA LEU A 273 -5.18 -1.36 -4.60
C LEU A 273 -3.73 -1.66 -4.25
N ILE A 274 -3.05 -2.38 -5.13
CA ILE A 274 -1.61 -2.65 -5.04
C ILE A 274 -0.93 -2.16 -6.32
N CYS A 275 0.24 -1.53 -6.17
CA CYS A 275 1.05 -1.08 -7.29
C CYS A 275 2.52 -1.38 -7.04
N GLY A 276 3.21 -1.93 -8.04
CA GLY A 276 4.64 -2.23 -7.93
C GLY A 276 5.24 -2.93 -9.14
N ILE A 277 6.43 -3.49 -8.96
CA ILE A 277 7.12 -4.30 -9.98
C ILE A 277 6.68 -5.76 -9.82
N PRO A 278 6.29 -6.44 -10.91
CA PRO A 278 6.00 -7.87 -10.89
C PRO A 278 7.31 -8.69 -10.83
N VAL A 279 7.78 -9.01 -9.63
CA VAL A 279 9.07 -9.70 -9.42
C VAL A 279 9.07 -11.14 -9.99
N SER A 280 7.91 -11.71 -10.26
CA SER A 280 7.79 -13.10 -10.74
C SER A 280 8.33 -13.35 -12.17
N TYR A 281 8.78 -12.32 -12.85
CA TYR A 281 9.29 -12.39 -14.23
C TYR A 281 10.78 -12.04 -14.35
N THR A 282 11.54 -12.01 -13.26
CA THR A 282 12.99 -11.90 -13.34
C THR A 282 13.57 -13.20 -13.87
N HIS A 283 13.99 -13.14 -15.09
CA HIS A 283 14.75 -14.22 -15.76
C HIS A 283 16.17 -14.29 -15.22
#